data_a47dd5295aca5ff38b6d990e9a3872c1
#
_entry.id   a47dd5295aca5ff38b6d990e9a3872c1
#
_cell.length_a   1.000
_cell.length_b   1.000
_cell.length_c   1.000
_cell.angle_alpha   90.00
_cell.angle_beta   90.00
_cell.angle_gamma   90.00
#
_symmetry.space_group_name_H-M   'P 1'
#
loop_
_entity.id
_entity.type
_entity.pdbx_description
1 polymer ?
#
loop_
_entity_poly.entity_id
_entity_poly.type
_entity_poly.pdbx_seq_one_letter_code
_entity_poly.pdbx_strand_id
1 'polypeptide(L)'
;MKLQHPHDRFVREFFGEPAHAREFLSAMLPAALADGLDWTRLRGEPATFIDENLREQCSDLLFSVPDKADQPRQIYLLFEHKSALDQRLMRQLLGYLARIYATQNQPAPVIAVVFYHGDAPHPAGQRFIDDLSLSAEQRALYRPYIPDFGYLLFDLARAEPRAWGSLALRVFLAALDSARSPDPARLAGVLR
;
A
#
# COMPACT_ATOMS: atom_id res chain seq x y z
N MET A 1 27.84 1.46 -0.20
CA MET A 1 26.56 2.21 -0.25
C MET A 1 25.77 1.65 -1.45
N LYS A 2 24.90 0.66 -1.22
CA LYS A 2 24.03 0.14 -2.29
C LYS A 2 23.00 1.22 -2.59
N LEU A 3 22.95 1.67 -3.84
CA LEU A 3 21.90 2.56 -4.33
C LEU A 3 20.55 1.91 -4.05
N GLN A 4 19.78 2.47 -3.12
CA GLN A 4 18.36 2.20 -3.01
C GLN A 4 17.75 2.34 -4.40
N HIS A 5 16.86 1.44 -4.80
CA HIS A 5 16.21 1.53 -6.10
C HIS A 5 15.63 2.94 -6.28
N PRO A 6 15.94 3.68 -7.37
CA PRO A 6 15.54 5.09 -7.53
C PRO A 6 14.02 5.27 -7.43
N HIS A 7 13.24 4.26 -7.80
CA HIS A 7 11.78 4.25 -7.69
C HIS A 7 11.29 4.27 -6.24
N ASP A 8 11.94 3.52 -5.34
CA ASP A 8 11.55 3.46 -3.92
C ASP A 8 11.71 4.82 -3.25
N ARG A 9 12.80 5.50 -3.55
CA ARG A 9 13.05 6.85 -3.05
C ARG A 9 12.02 7.84 -3.60
N PHE A 10 11.72 7.77 -4.89
CA PHE A 10 10.75 8.64 -5.54
C PHE A 10 9.34 8.49 -4.95
N VAL A 11 8.90 7.24 -4.72
CA VAL A 11 7.63 6.94 -4.05
C VAL A 11 7.60 7.46 -2.62
N ARG A 12 8.68 7.23 -1.87
CA ARG A 12 8.78 7.67 -0.47
C ARG A 12 8.76 9.20 -0.36
N GLU A 13 9.48 9.89 -1.23
CA GLU A 13 9.50 11.36 -1.26
C GLU A 13 8.12 11.92 -1.64
N PHE A 14 7.46 11.34 -2.64
CA PHE A 14 6.17 11.82 -3.09
C PHE A 14 5.07 11.61 -2.04
N PHE A 15 4.90 10.39 -1.54
CA PHE A 15 3.88 10.07 -0.53
C PHE A 15 4.30 10.46 0.90
N GLY A 16 5.56 10.83 1.12
CA GLY A 16 6.00 11.47 2.37
C GLY A 16 5.34 12.82 2.60
N GLU A 17 4.86 13.48 1.53
CA GLU A 17 4.01 14.67 1.64
C GLU A 17 2.57 14.26 1.97
N PRO A 18 2.02 14.64 3.16
CA PRO A 18 0.70 14.20 3.59
C PRO A 18 -0.44 14.55 2.63
N ALA A 19 -0.31 15.64 1.87
CA ALA A 19 -1.31 16.05 0.90
C ALA A 19 -1.45 15.04 -0.25
N HIS A 20 -0.32 14.53 -0.77
CA HIS A 20 -0.29 13.53 -1.83
C HIS A 20 -0.77 12.17 -1.34
N ALA A 21 -0.32 11.75 -0.14
CA ALA A 21 -0.79 10.52 0.47
C ALA A 21 -2.30 10.54 0.72
N ARG A 22 -2.82 11.65 1.25
CA ARG A 22 -4.26 11.86 1.47
C ARG A 22 -5.05 11.71 0.18
N GLU A 23 -4.64 12.41 -0.87
CA GLU A 23 -5.32 12.39 -2.16
C GLU A 23 -5.37 10.97 -2.73
N PHE A 24 -4.23 10.29 -2.77
CA PHE A 24 -4.13 8.93 -3.26
C PHE A 24 -4.95 7.94 -2.44
N LEU A 25 -4.75 7.90 -1.12
CA LEU A 25 -5.40 6.93 -0.24
C LEU A 25 -6.91 7.14 -0.17
N SER A 26 -7.38 8.39 -0.12
CA SER A 26 -8.83 8.68 -0.10
C SER A 26 -9.53 8.26 -1.38
N ALA A 27 -8.84 8.31 -2.52
CA ALA A 27 -9.40 7.90 -3.80
C ALA A 27 -9.34 6.38 -4.03
N MET A 28 -8.31 5.70 -3.48
CA MET A 28 -8.12 4.27 -3.71
C MET A 28 -8.85 3.37 -2.70
N LEU A 29 -9.12 3.86 -1.49
CA LEU A 29 -9.87 3.07 -0.51
C LEU A 29 -11.34 2.91 -0.96
N PRO A 30 -11.97 1.76 -0.69
CA PRO A 30 -13.43 1.61 -0.87
C PRO A 30 -14.19 2.71 -0.12
N ALA A 31 -15.23 3.28 -0.75
CA ALA A 31 -16.01 4.38 -0.19
C ALA A 31 -16.49 4.11 1.25
N ALA A 32 -16.91 2.88 1.55
CA ALA A 32 -17.33 2.46 2.88
C ALA A 32 -16.25 2.65 3.97
N LEU A 33 -14.96 2.58 3.60
CA LEU A 33 -13.84 2.87 4.49
C LEU A 33 -13.45 4.35 4.44
N ALA A 34 -13.32 4.89 3.22
CA ALA A 34 -12.86 6.26 3.00
C ALA A 34 -13.78 7.30 3.64
N ASP A 35 -15.10 7.13 3.52
CA ASP A 35 -16.11 8.05 4.04
C ASP A 35 -16.14 8.10 5.58
N GLY A 36 -15.65 7.07 6.24
CA GLY A 36 -15.57 7.01 7.70
C GLY A 36 -14.35 7.73 8.30
N LEU A 37 -13.33 8.10 7.49
CA LEU A 37 -12.07 8.66 7.94
C LEU A 37 -12.05 10.19 7.88
N ASP A 38 -11.35 10.82 8.83
CA ASP A 38 -11.05 12.26 8.81
C ASP A 38 -9.71 12.51 8.10
N TRP A 39 -9.75 12.60 6.79
CA TRP A 39 -8.58 12.79 5.94
C TRP A 39 -7.84 14.11 6.18
N THR A 40 -8.46 15.09 6.81
CA THR A 40 -7.80 16.36 7.14
C THR A 40 -6.72 16.18 8.21
N ARG A 41 -6.81 15.09 8.97
CA ARG A 41 -5.92 14.75 10.08
C ARG A 41 -4.97 13.59 9.74
N LEU A 42 -4.85 13.20 8.47
CA LEU A 42 -3.87 12.19 8.05
C LEU A 42 -2.45 12.69 8.34
N ARG A 43 -1.64 11.83 8.95
CA ARG A 43 -0.22 12.07 9.28
C ARG A 43 0.62 10.86 8.92
N GLY A 44 1.83 11.12 8.43
CA GLY A 44 2.86 10.08 8.32
C GLY A 44 3.43 9.74 9.71
N GLU A 45 3.56 8.46 9.98
CA GLU A 45 4.20 7.97 11.20
C GLU A 45 5.70 7.75 10.95
N PRO A 46 6.55 7.98 11.98
CA PRO A 46 7.97 7.71 11.87
C PRO A 46 8.23 6.24 11.53
N ALA A 47 9.17 5.98 10.64
CA ALA A 47 9.56 4.62 10.24
C ALA A 47 10.27 3.83 11.36
N THR A 48 10.23 4.27 12.61
CA THR A 48 10.80 3.58 13.79
C THR A 48 10.16 2.22 14.07
N PHE A 49 8.98 1.98 13.54
CA PHE A 49 8.26 0.69 13.64
C PHE A 49 8.79 -0.39 12.71
N ILE A 50 9.66 -0.04 11.74
CA ILE A 50 10.21 -0.96 10.77
C ILE A 50 11.66 -1.25 11.19
N ASP A 51 12.01 -2.53 11.34
CA ASP A 51 13.34 -3.01 11.64
C ASP A 51 14.39 -2.39 10.67
N GLU A 52 15.55 -1.98 11.20
CA GLU A 52 16.62 -1.36 10.40
C GLU A 52 17.00 -2.19 9.18
N ASN A 53 17.00 -3.53 9.31
CA ASN A 53 17.29 -4.44 8.20
C ASN A 53 16.23 -4.45 7.10
N LEU A 54 15.01 -4.02 7.39
CA LEU A 54 13.89 -3.92 6.43
C LEU A 54 13.76 -2.51 5.84
N ARG A 55 14.25 -1.48 6.54
CA ARG A 55 14.30 -0.09 6.03
C ARG A 55 15.12 0.05 4.75
N GLU A 56 16.11 -0.81 4.55
CA GLU A 56 16.96 -0.80 3.37
C GLU A 56 16.32 -1.42 2.13
N GLN A 57 15.19 -2.13 2.28
CA GLN A 57 14.63 -2.95 1.20
C GLN A 57 13.29 -2.48 0.66
N CYS A 58 12.54 -1.61 1.38
CA CYS A 58 11.17 -1.24 0.99
C CYS A 58 10.87 0.24 1.22
N SER A 59 10.05 0.83 0.34
CA SER A 59 9.53 2.20 0.45
C SER A 59 8.26 2.28 1.29
N ASP A 60 8.23 1.53 2.39
CA ASP A 60 7.05 1.40 3.21
C ASP A 60 6.73 2.69 3.97
N LEU A 61 5.47 3.06 3.99
CA LEU A 61 4.96 4.22 4.69
C LEU A 61 3.80 3.81 5.61
N LEU A 62 3.82 4.31 6.83
CA LEU A 62 2.73 4.16 7.78
C LEU A 62 2.08 5.52 8.00
N PHE A 63 0.76 5.54 7.93
CA PHE A 63 -0.03 6.74 8.20
C PHE A 63 -1.00 6.49 9.34
N SER A 64 -1.20 7.50 10.17
CA SER A 64 -2.32 7.55 11.11
C SER A 64 -3.38 8.51 10.59
N VAL A 65 -4.63 8.12 10.74
CA VAL A 65 -5.80 8.90 10.39
C VAL A 65 -6.93 8.52 11.34
N PRO A 66 -7.52 9.43 12.12
CA PRO A 66 -8.67 9.11 12.94
C PRO A 66 -9.91 8.89 12.08
N ASP A 67 -10.85 8.12 12.57
CA ASP A 67 -12.18 8.14 11.98
C ASP A 67 -12.97 9.39 12.44
N LYS A 68 -14.15 9.60 11.86
CA LYS A 68 -15.03 10.74 12.20
C LYS A 68 -15.58 10.70 13.63
N ALA A 69 -15.44 9.55 14.32
CA ALA A 69 -15.75 9.39 15.75
C ALA A 69 -14.50 9.56 16.63
N ASP A 70 -13.41 10.13 16.08
CA ASP A 70 -12.13 10.39 16.75
C ASP A 70 -11.40 9.11 17.22
N GLN A 71 -11.74 7.96 16.66
CA GLN A 71 -11.04 6.71 16.97
C GLN A 71 -9.81 6.54 16.06
N PRO A 72 -8.66 6.10 16.59
CA PRO A 72 -7.45 5.92 15.81
C PRO A 72 -7.60 4.81 14.76
N ARG A 73 -7.10 5.06 13.54
CA ARG A 73 -6.95 4.12 12.44
C ARG A 73 -5.57 4.28 11.86
N GLN A 74 -5.04 3.23 11.26
CA GLN A 74 -3.76 3.29 10.56
C GLN A 74 -3.88 2.70 9.17
N ILE A 75 -3.12 3.26 8.24
CA ILE A 75 -2.98 2.76 6.88
C ILE A 75 -1.50 2.47 6.66
N TYR A 76 -1.19 1.21 6.39
CA TYR A 76 0.15 0.78 6.04
C TYR A 76 0.25 0.64 4.51
N LEU A 77 1.02 1.51 3.88
CA LEU A 77 1.26 1.50 2.45
C LEU A 77 2.58 0.78 2.15
N LEU A 78 2.49 -0.42 1.62
CA LEU A 78 3.61 -1.18 1.07
C LEU A 78 3.77 -0.85 -0.42
N PHE A 79 4.92 -0.36 -0.80
CA PHE A 79 5.29 -0.21 -2.20
C PHE A 79 6.03 -1.46 -2.70
N GLU A 80 5.39 -2.22 -3.56
CA GLU A 80 5.95 -3.45 -4.14
C GLU A 80 6.41 -3.22 -5.58
N HIS A 81 7.72 -3.21 -5.80
CA HIS A 81 8.37 -2.92 -7.09
C HIS A 81 8.87 -4.20 -7.80
N LYS A 82 8.26 -5.35 -7.61
CA LYS A 82 8.71 -6.58 -8.28
C LYS A 82 7.93 -6.82 -9.57
N SER A 83 8.66 -7.21 -10.60
CA SER A 83 8.13 -7.64 -11.90
C SER A 83 7.39 -8.99 -11.87
N ALA A 84 7.46 -9.70 -10.75
CA ALA A 84 6.76 -10.97 -10.54
C ALA A 84 6.11 -10.99 -9.15
N LEU A 85 4.95 -11.65 -9.07
CA LEU A 85 4.29 -11.96 -7.80
C LEU A 85 5.26 -12.59 -6.80
N ASP A 86 5.50 -11.90 -5.70
CA ASP A 86 6.21 -12.51 -4.60
C ASP A 86 5.23 -13.36 -3.80
N GLN A 87 5.37 -14.69 -3.89
CA GLN A 87 4.62 -15.65 -3.06
C GLN A 87 4.83 -15.41 -1.55
N ARG A 88 5.75 -14.53 -1.18
CA ARG A 88 6.02 -14.16 0.22
C ARG A 88 5.27 -12.91 0.66
N LEU A 89 4.55 -12.22 -0.23
CA LEU A 89 3.88 -10.95 0.07
C LEU A 89 3.00 -11.02 1.31
N MET A 90 2.13 -12.03 1.39
CA MET A 90 1.23 -12.19 2.55
C MET A 90 2.00 -12.44 3.85
N ARG A 91 3.07 -13.21 3.81
CA ARG A 91 3.94 -13.46 4.99
C ARG A 91 4.72 -12.21 5.38
N GLN A 92 5.16 -11.42 4.41
CA GLN A 92 5.80 -10.13 4.62
C GLN A 92 4.83 -9.15 5.29
N LEU A 93 3.62 -9.02 4.75
CA LEU A 93 2.56 -8.18 5.36
C LEU A 93 2.22 -8.62 6.78
N LEU A 94 2.11 -9.93 7.04
CA LEU A 94 1.90 -10.45 8.40
C LEU A 94 3.00 -9.99 9.36
N GLY A 95 4.27 -10.08 8.94
CA GLY A 95 5.40 -9.63 9.73
C GLY A 95 5.36 -8.13 10.04
N TYR A 96 4.97 -7.29 9.07
CA TYR A 96 4.82 -5.85 9.28
C TYR A 96 3.65 -5.51 10.19
N LEU A 97 2.48 -6.09 9.95
CA LEU A 97 1.30 -5.89 10.77
C LEU A 97 1.56 -6.30 12.22
N ALA A 98 2.21 -7.44 12.44
CA ALA A 98 2.57 -7.90 13.78
C ALA A 98 3.48 -6.89 14.51
N ARG A 99 4.47 -6.30 13.82
CA ARG A 99 5.34 -5.27 14.41
C ARG A 99 4.59 -3.98 14.70
N ILE A 100 3.74 -3.52 13.79
CA ILE A 100 2.91 -2.32 14.01
C ILE A 100 2.06 -2.53 15.26
N TYR A 101 1.35 -3.65 15.38
CA TYR A 101 0.54 -3.95 16.56
C TYR A 101 1.34 -4.09 17.84
N ALA A 102 2.56 -4.66 17.77
CA ALA A 102 3.42 -4.82 18.94
C ALA A 102 3.90 -3.50 19.56
N THR A 103 3.91 -2.41 18.79
CA THR A 103 4.32 -1.09 19.27
C THR A 103 3.16 -0.25 19.80
N GLN A 104 1.92 -0.68 19.61
CA GLN A 104 0.73 0.06 20.02
C GLN A 104 0.33 -0.32 21.45
N ASN A 105 0.23 0.66 22.33
CA ASN A 105 -0.34 0.46 23.67
C ASN A 105 -1.83 0.10 23.61
N GLN A 106 -2.55 0.70 22.67
CA GLN A 106 -3.93 0.39 22.33
C GLN A 106 -4.00 0.06 20.85
N PRO A 107 -4.23 -1.22 20.47
CA PRO A 107 -4.26 -1.61 19.08
C PRO A 107 -5.36 -0.89 18.29
N ALA A 108 -4.98 -0.21 17.22
CA ALA A 108 -5.88 0.41 16.26
C ALA A 108 -5.96 -0.45 15.00
N PRO A 109 -7.10 -0.52 14.30
CA PRO A 109 -7.19 -1.20 13.02
C PRO A 109 -6.16 -0.67 12.02
N VAL A 110 -5.44 -1.59 11.37
CA VAL A 110 -4.44 -1.29 10.34
C VAL A 110 -4.94 -1.80 9.00
N ILE A 111 -5.06 -0.91 8.01
CA ILE A 111 -5.44 -1.25 6.64
C ILE A 111 -4.15 -1.40 5.83
N ALA A 112 -3.88 -2.62 5.36
CA ALA A 112 -2.76 -2.85 4.47
C ALA A 112 -3.14 -2.45 3.03
N VAL A 113 -2.30 -1.65 2.41
CA VAL A 113 -2.42 -1.22 1.01
C VAL A 113 -1.14 -1.61 0.29
N VAL A 114 -1.26 -2.28 -0.84
CA VAL A 114 -0.15 -2.64 -1.71
C VAL A 114 -0.20 -1.80 -2.97
N PHE A 115 0.82 -0.99 -3.19
CA PHE A 115 1.03 -0.28 -4.45
C PHE A 115 1.92 -1.16 -5.33
N TYR A 116 1.31 -1.78 -6.33
CA TYR A 116 2.00 -2.68 -7.24
C TYR A 116 2.40 -1.96 -8.54
N HIS A 117 3.66 -2.12 -8.89
CA HIS A 117 4.28 -1.50 -10.07
C HIS A 117 4.99 -2.54 -10.97
N GLY A 118 4.46 -3.76 -11.02
CA GLY A 118 5.02 -4.83 -11.84
C GLY A 118 4.33 -4.95 -13.21
N ASP A 119 4.94 -5.75 -14.11
CA ASP A 119 4.41 -6.02 -15.46
C ASP A 119 3.42 -7.17 -15.46
N ALA A 120 3.61 -8.16 -14.59
CA ALA A 120 2.71 -9.30 -14.49
C ALA A 120 1.41 -8.92 -13.78
N PRO A 121 0.25 -9.46 -14.20
CA PRO A 121 -1.00 -9.24 -13.47
C PRO A 121 -0.88 -9.67 -12.02
N HIS A 122 -1.27 -8.80 -11.09
CA HIS A 122 -1.33 -9.14 -9.68
C HIS A 122 -2.74 -9.65 -9.33
N PRO A 123 -2.92 -10.83 -8.72
CA PRO A 123 -4.23 -11.29 -8.29
C PRO A 123 -4.76 -10.39 -7.18
N ALA A 124 -5.91 -9.78 -7.41
CA ALA A 124 -6.61 -8.99 -6.41
C ALA A 124 -7.35 -9.90 -5.40
N GLY A 125 -7.57 -9.39 -4.20
CA GLY A 125 -8.42 -10.04 -3.20
C GLY A 125 -7.80 -11.23 -2.48
N GLN A 126 -6.48 -11.41 -2.55
CA GLN A 126 -5.80 -12.46 -1.79
C GLN A 126 -5.94 -12.22 -0.28
N ARG A 127 -6.10 -13.33 0.43
CA ARG A 127 -6.11 -13.36 1.90
C ARG A 127 -4.99 -14.27 2.40
N PHE A 128 -4.53 -14.03 3.63
CA PHE A 128 -3.46 -14.85 4.22
C PHE A 128 -3.80 -16.35 4.26
N ILE A 129 -5.07 -16.67 4.53
CA ILE A 129 -5.54 -18.07 4.54
C ILE A 129 -5.39 -18.77 3.17
N ASP A 130 -5.31 -18.01 2.07
CA ASP A 130 -5.16 -18.55 0.72
C ASP A 130 -3.74 -19.04 0.44
N ASP A 131 -2.74 -18.50 1.17
CA ASP A 131 -1.35 -18.96 1.12
C ASP A 131 -1.15 -20.32 1.82
N LEU A 132 -2.15 -20.75 2.60
CA LEU A 132 -2.12 -22.02 3.31
C LEU A 132 -2.78 -23.09 2.45
N SER A 133 -2.09 -24.17 2.19
CA SER A 133 -2.60 -25.29 1.38
C SER A 133 -3.64 -26.11 2.15
N LEU A 134 -4.82 -25.52 2.36
CA LEU A 134 -5.92 -26.11 3.13
C LEU A 134 -7.11 -26.49 2.25
N SER A 135 -7.75 -27.64 2.51
CA SER A 135 -9.07 -27.96 1.95
C SER A 135 -10.16 -27.00 2.49
N ALA A 136 -11.33 -26.99 1.85
CA ALA A 136 -12.45 -26.17 2.31
C ALA A 136 -12.86 -26.49 3.75
N GLU A 137 -12.89 -27.78 4.10
CA GLU A 137 -13.21 -28.24 5.46
C GLU A 137 -12.12 -27.80 6.45
N GLN A 138 -10.86 -27.92 6.08
CA GLN A 138 -9.74 -27.49 6.91
C GLN A 138 -9.75 -25.96 7.11
N ARG A 139 -10.08 -25.19 6.07
CA ARG A 139 -10.24 -23.72 6.21
C ARG A 139 -11.31 -23.38 7.25
N ALA A 140 -12.47 -24.01 7.17
CA ALA A 140 -13.54 -23.77 8.14
C ALA A 140 -13.11 -24.12 9.57
N LEU A 141 -12.36 -25.22 9.73
CA LEU A 141 -11.88 -25.68 11.04
C LEU A 141 -10.78 -24.77 11.62
N TYR A 142 -9.81 -24.35 10.81
CA TYR A 142 -8.65 -23.61 11.31
C TYR A 142 -8.84 -22.10 11.34
N ARG A 143 -9.78 -21.53 10.57
CA ARG A 143 -10.03 -20.09 10.47
C ARG A 143 -10.12 -19.36 11.81
N PRO A 144 -10.73 -19.88 12.87
CA PRO A 144 -10.78 -19.20 14.16
C PRO A 144 -9.42 -19.10 14.88
N TYR A 145 -8.41 -19.85 14.45
CA TYR A 145 -7.12 -19.99 15.15
C TYR A 145 -5.92 -19.44 14.38
N ILE A 146 -6.12 -19.03 13.14
CA ILE A 146 -5.06 -18.52 12.28
C ILE A 146 -5.35 -17.07 11.86
N PRO A 147 -4.31 -16.24 11.60
CA PRO A 147 -4.51 -14.93 11.02
C PRO A 147 -5.27 -15.03 9.70
N ASP A 148 -6.30 -14.22 9.52
CA ASP A 148 -7.05 -14.12 8.27
C ASP A 148 -7.29 -12.65 7.94
N PHE A 149 -6.39 -12.05 7.19
CA PHE A 149 -6.45 -10.67 6.73
C PHE A 149 -6.25 -10.60 5.22
N GLY A 150 -6.61 -9.48 4.62
CA GLY A 150 -6.35 -9.14 3.24
C GLY A 150 -5.66 -7.80 3.13
N TYR A 151 -5.43 -7.35 1.91
CA TYR A 151 -4.90 -6.04 1.58
C TYR A 151 -5.68 -5.42 0.43
N LEU A 152 -5.60 -4.10 0.31
CA LEU A 152 -6.10 -3.38 -0.85
C LEU A 152 -4.97 -3.26 -1.88
N LEU A 153 -5.26 -3.58 -3.12
CA LEU A 153 -4.30 -3.54 -4.21
C LEU A 153 -4.53 -2.32 -5.09
N PHE A 154 -3.51 -1.49 -5.24
CA PHE A 154 -3.40 -0.54 -6.34
C PHE A 154 -2.43 -1.11 -7.38
N ASP A 155 -2.96 -1.50 -8.54
CA ASP A 155 -2.17 -2.00 -9.67
C ASP A 155 -1.98 -0.87 -10.69
N LEU A 156 -0.76 -0.32 -10.74
CA LEU A 156 -0.45 0.81 -11.62
C LEU A 156 -0.67 0.48 -13.11
N ALA A 157 -0.46 -0.78 -13.51
CA ALA A 157 -0.66 -1.19 -14.90
C ALA A 157 -2.13 -1.11 -15.34
N ARG A 158 -3.07 -1.15 -14.37
CA ARG A 158 -4.52 -1.08 -14.60
C ARG A 158 -5.11 0.28 -14.22
N ALA A 159 -4.31 1.14 -13.61
CA ALA A 159 -4.75 2.47 -13.22
C ALA A 159 -4.84 3.38 -14.45
N GLU A 160 -5.88 4.21 -14.49
CA GLU A 160 -5.99 5.29 -15.46
C GLU A 160 -5.50 6.60 -14.82
N PRO A 161 -4.25 7.04 -15.06
CA PRO A 161 -3.70 8.22 -14.39
C PRO A 161 -4.54 9.49 -14.55
N ARG A 162 -5.30 9.60 -15.65
CA ARG A 162 -6.19 10.74 -15.92
C ARG A 162 -7.42 10.79 -15.00
N ALA A 163 -7.77 9.69 -14.37
CA ALA A 163 -8.90 9.65 -13.43
C ALA A 163 -8.55 10.23 -12.05
N TRP A 164 -7.26 10.52 -11.78
CA TRP A 164 -6.79 11.02 -10.49
C TRP A 164 -6.83 12.55 -10.44
N GLY A 165 -7.19 13.11 -9.27
CA GLY A 165 -7.59 14.51 -9.11
C GLY A 165 -6.51 15.52 -9.46
N SER A 166 -5.37 15.56 -8.74
CA SER A 166 -4.35 16.59 -8.94
C SER A 166 -3.41 16.29 -10.10
N LEU A 167 -2.89 17.36 -10.70
CA LEU A 167 -1.85 17.25 -11.72
C LEU A 167 -0.60 16.57 -11.15
N ALA A 168 -0.22 16.86 -9.91
CA ALA A 168 0.94 16.28 -9.25
C ALA A 168 0.84 14.75 -9.16
N LEU A 169 -0.29 14.22 -8.71
CA LEU A 169 -0.52 12.79 -8.61
C LEU A 169 -0.56 12.13 -10.00
N ARG A 170 -1.22 12.76 -10.97
CA ARG A 170 -1.25 12.26 -12.36
C ARG A 170 0.14 12.16 -12.97
N VAL A 171 0.96 13.21 -12.82
CA VAL A 171 2.34 13.24 -13.33
C VAL A 171 3.19 12.19 -12.63
N PHE A 172 3.06 12.04 -11.30
CA PHE A 172 3.77 11.04 -10.53
C PHE A 172 3.47 9.61 -11.02
N LEU A 173 2.17 9.27 -11.14
CA LEU A 173 1.75 7.94 -11.61
C LEU A 173 2.21 7.67 -13.05
N ALA A 174 2.12 8.69 -13.93
CA ALA A 174 2.59 8.57 -15.31
C ALA A 174 4.12 8.42 -15.40
N ALA A 175 4.87 9.10 -14.54
CA ALA A 175 6.33 8.95 -14.48
C ALA A 175 6.72 7.54 -14.05
N LEU A 176 6.05 6.96 -13.05
CA LEU A 176 6.27 5.58 -12.63
C LEU A 176 5.90 4.59 -13.75
N ASP A 177 4.76 4.77 -14.42
CA ASP A 177 4.33 3.90 -15.51
C ASP A 177 5.30 3.98 -16.71
N SER A 178 5.80 5.17 -17.04
CA SER A 178 6.79 5.36 -18.11
C SER A 178 8.15 4.74 -17.79
N ALA A 179 8.52 4.72 -16.52
CA ALA A 179 9.76 4.07 -16.10
C ALA A 179 9.66 2.53 -16.20
N ARG A 180 8.45 1.98 -16.06
CA ARG A 180 8.15 0.57 -16.26
C ARG A 180 8.09 0.22 -17.76
N SER A 181 7.40 1.02 -18.56
CA SER A 181 7.18 0.82 -20.00
C SER A 181 7.34 2.16 -20.72
N PRO A 182 8.55 2.48 -21.24
CA PRO A 182 8.82 3.76 -21.88
C PRO A 182 7.90 4.00 -23.09
N ASP A 183 6.88 4.84 -22.92
CA ASP A 183 5.98 5.30 -23.97
C ASP A 183 5.82 6.83 -23.88
N PRO A 184 6.49 7.60 -24.77
CA PRO A 184 6.39 9.04 -24.78
C PRO A 184 4.97 9.60 -24.98
N ALA A 185 4.09 8.83 -25.65
CA ALA A 185 2.72 9.24 -25.91
C ALA A 185 1.86 9.24 -24.62
N ARG A 186 2.14 8.34 -23.69
CA ARG A 186 1.47 8.29 -22.39
C ARG A 186 1.78 9.50 -21.52
N LEU A 187 3.06 9.91 -21.44
CA LEU A 187 3.45 11.12 -20.71
C LEU A 187 2.83 12.39 -21.30
N ALA A 188 2.86 12.55 -22.61
CA ALA A 188 2.27 13.71 -23.28
C ALA A 188 0.74 13.80 -23.08
N GLY A 189 0.07 12.66 -22.88
CA GLY A 189 -1.37 12.60 -22.66
C GLY A 189 -1.81 13.03 -21.26
N VAL A 190 -0.93 13.01 -20.26
CA VAL A 190 -1.24 13.40 -18.85
C VAL A 190 -1.18 14.92 -18.65
N LEU A 191 -0.40 15.61 -19.51
CA LEU A 191 -0.18 17.06 -19.45
C LEU A 191 -1.25 17.87 -20.21
N ARG A 192 -2.18 17.21 -20.85
CA ARG A 192 -3.35 17.82 -21.54
C ARG A 192 -4.60 17.65 -20.72
#